data_2259022926d880d5cd55aa604b91d620
#
_entry.id   2259022926d880d5cd55aa604b91d620
#
_cell.length_a   1.000
_cell.length_b   1.000
_cell.length_c   1.000
_cell.angle_alpha   90.00
_cell.angle_beta   90.00
_cell.angle_gamma   90.00
#
_symmetry.space_group_name_H-M   'P 1'
#
loop_
_entity.id
_entity.type
_entity.pdbx_description
1 polymer ?
#
loop_
_entity_poly.entity_id
_entity_poly.type
_entity_poly.pdbx_seq_one_letter_code
_entity_poly.pdbx_strand_id
1 'polypeptide(L)'
;MKRFLLLIIAIVLIACEKQPAVDLILTDATIYTVDNEFTTTESMVINNGKIIATGTTKALMEQYKAKQTIDASGKFIYPGLIDAHCHFFGLGQQAQRVDLVGTSSYDEVIQRVIDFQKENNRDFIIGRGWDQNDWENKEFPTNEAFNKLFPDIPVALTRIDGHAMIANQAALDAAGINANTPSEGGAIIIKDGKLTGLLVDNPMELVEAVYPKPSRQDMIDALLLAQLENVKYGLTTVDDAGLHRDVIEVIDSLQQAGDLKMKMYVMISNTPENLDYYLNKGIVKTDRLNVRSVKFYADGALGSRGAALKEPYHDQHDHYGALLSPVEKIKETAARIAASDYQMNTHAIGDSANYVVLKTYEELLRNKTNQRWRIEHAQVVSPDDFKYFNAGNILPSIQPTHATSDMYWAEDRVGPQRIKGAYAYKTLLIESGIVALGTDYPVEQVNPFLTFYAAVARQDTSGYPKNGFLPEQSLTREETLRGMTIWAAYSNFEEDEKGSLEVGKSADFIITSKDLMAIPVNEIPEFKVDATYINGELVYSVANN
;
A
#
# COMPACT_ATOMS: atom_id res chain seq x y z
N MET A 1 -0.31 -61.67 -69.71
CA MET A 1 -0.83 -61.08 -68.46
C MET A 1 0.34 -60.53 -67.66
N LYS A 2 0.65 -59.23 -67.81
CA LYS A 2 1.69 -58.56 -67.07
C LYS A 2 1.04 -57.83 -65.93
N ARG A 3 1.37 -58.15 -64.65
CA ARG A 3 0.94 -57.50 -63.48
C ARG A 3 1.89 -56.31 -63.23
N PHE A 4 1.38 -55.07 -63.31
CA PHE A 4 2.07 -53.85 -62.88
C PHE A 4 1.91 -53.72 -61.36
N LEU A 5 3.02 -53.74 -60.64
CA LEU A 5 3.10 -53.44 -59.20
C LEU A 5 3.35 -51.96 -59.06
N LEU A 6 2.35 -51.16 -58.63
CA LEU A 6 2.51 -49.75 -58.29
C LEU A 6 3.01 -49.69 -56.87
N LEU A 7 4.29 -49.24 -56.74
CA LEU A 7 4.91 -48.91 -55.45
C LEU A 7 4.52 -47.45 -55.09
N ILE A 8 3.61 -47.27 -54.13
CA ILE A 8 3.29 -45.95 -53.58
C ILE A 8 4.37 -45.62 -52.53
N ILE A 9 5.29 -44.73 -52.86
CA ILE A 9 6.24 -44.14 -51.92
C ILE A 9 5.48 -43.00 -51.20
N ALA A 10 5.09 -43.23 -49.94
CA ALA A 10 4.59 -42.19 -49.05
C ALA A 10 5.78 -41.34 -48.61
N ILE A 11 5.97 -40.17 -49.23
CA ILE A 11 6.90 -39.15 -48.77
C ILE A 11 6.25 -38.52 -47.53
N VAL A 12 6.72 -38.90 -46.36
CA VAL A 12 6.43 -38.17 -45.10
C VAL A 12 7.22 -36.86 -45.17
N LEU A 13 6.57 -35.78 -45.57
CA LEU A 13 7.05 -34.45 -45.41
C LEU A 13 7.07 -34.16 -43.90
N ILE A 14 8.21 -34.36 -43.25
CA ILE A 14 8.47 -33.77 -41.94
C ILE A 14 8.60 -32.25 -42.21
N ALA A 15 7.46 -31.55 -42.09
CA ALA A 15 7.49 -30.10 -42.02
C ALA A 15 8.28 -29.77 -40.77
N CYS A 16 9.47 -29.25 -40.93
CA CYS A 16 10.23 -28.63 -39.85
C CYS A 16 9.44 -27.36 -39.47
N GLU A 17 8.47 -27.48 -38.56
CA GLU A 17 7.75 -26.33 -38.05
C GLU A 17 8.80 -25.40 -37.42
N LYS A 18 8.91 -24.21 -38.00
CA LYS A 18 9.83 -23.19 -37.48
C LYS A 18 9.34 -22.81 -36.09
N GLN A 19 10.18 -23.02 -35.07
CA GLN A 19 9.86 -22.62 -33.71
C GLN A 19 9.31 -21.20 -33.68
N PRO A 20 8.13 -20.95 -33.04
CA PRO A 20 7.59 -19.61 -32.89
C PRO A 20 8.60 -18.73 -32.14
N ALA A 21 8.81 -17.52 -32.66
CA ALA A 21 9.68 -16.53 -32.02
C ALA A 21 8.95 -15.88 -30.85
N VAL A 22 9.63 -15.79 -29.71
CA VAL A 22 9.07 -15.20 -28.48
C VAL A 22 10.07 -14.17 -27.91
N ASP A 23 9.60 -13.32 -27.02
CA ASP A 23 10.45 -12.24 -26.49
C ASP A 23 11.48 -12.76 -25.48
N LEU A 24 11.02 -13.56 -24.49
CA LEU A 24 11.86 -14.01 -23.39
C LEU A 24 11.52 -15.45 -22.99
N ILE A 25 12.56 -16.22 -22.64
CA ILE A 25 12.44 -17.48 -21.91
C ILE A 25 13.29 -17.39 -20.64
N LEU A 26 12.68 -17.69 -19.48
CA LEU A 26 13.41 -17.96 -18.24
C LEU A 26 13.60 -19.48 -18.13
N THR A 27 14.82 -19.91 -17.76
CA THR A 27 15.20 -21.33 -17.70
C THR A 27 15.77 -21.70 -16.34
N ASP A 28 15.63 -22.96 -15.97
CA ASP A 28 16.32 -23.63 -14.87
C ASP A 28 16.10 -22.99 -13.48
N ALA A 29 14.94 -22.38 -13.27
CA ALA A 29 14.53 -21.76 -12.02
C ALA A 29 13.65 -22.68 -11.16
N THR A 30 13.38 -22.25 -9.93
CA THR A 30 12.21 -22.69 -9.17
C THR A 30 11.17 -21.59 -9.25
N ILE A 31 10.14 -21.79 -10.07
CA ILE A 31 9.08 -20.80 -10.32
C ILE A 31 7.83 -21.20 -9.54
N TYR A 32 7.48 -20.43 -8.52
CA TYR A 32 6.22 -20.56 -7.80
C TYR A 32 5.09 -19.92 -8.61
N THR A 33 4.17 -20.71 -9.15
CA THR A 33 3.11 -20.18 -10.01
C THR A 33 2.03 -19.45 -9.25
N VAL A 34 1.81 -19.81 -7.99
CA VAL A 34 0.73 -19.32 -7.11
C VAL A 34 -0.65 -19.53 -7.75
N ASP A 35 -0.77 -20.62 -8.53
CA ASP A 35 -2.04 -21.15 -9.00
C ASP A 35 -2.85 -21.79 -7.85
N ASN A 36 -4.01 -22.36 -8.13
CA ASN A 36 -4.86 -22.95 -7.09
C ASN A 36 -4.17 -24.06 -6.29
N GLU A 37 -3.35 -24.90 -6.93
CA GLU A 37 -2.60 -25.99 -6.32
C GLU A 37 -1.23 -25.56 -5.76
N PHE A 38 -0.86 -24.31 -5.90
CA PHE A 38 0.45 -23.78 -5.49
C PHE A 38 1.63 -24.53 -6.11
N THR A 39 1.54 -24.78 -7.41
CA THR A 39 2.53 -25.59 -8.13
C THR A 39 3.83 -24.83 -8.40
N THR A 40 4.88 -25.58 -8.75
CA THR A 40 6.15 -25.03 -9.22
C THR A 40 6.48 -25.53 -10.61
N THR A 41 7.23 -24.74 -11.39
CA THR A 41 7.74 -25.11 -12.71
C THR A 41 9.20 -24.66 -12.88
N GLU A 42 9.90 -25.17 -13.92
CA GLU A 42 11.32 -24.88 -14.15
C GLU A 42 11.56 -23.67 -15.06
N SER A 43 10.63 -23.43 -15.98
CA SER A 43 10.80 -22.45 -17.05
C SER A 43 9.47 -21.78 -17.40
N MET A 44 9.58 -20.56 -17.96
CA MET A 44 8.45 -19.74 -18.37
C MET A 44 8.78 -18.99 -19.66
N VAL A 45 7.84 -18.99 -20.61
CA VAL A 45 7.94 -18.30 -21.89
C VAL A 45 7.04 -17.07 -21.90
N ILE A 46 7.62 -15.95 -22.27
CA ILE A 46 6.97 -14.64 -22.30
C ILE A 46 6.98 -14.09 -23.72
N ASN A 47 5.83 -13.60 -24.15
CA ASN A 47 5.67 -12.93 -25.43
C ASN A 47 4.65 -11.79 -25.34
N ASN A 48 4.99 -10.60 -25.83
CA ASN A 48 4.15 -9.41 -25.76
C ASN A 48 3.63 -9.12 -24.32
N GLY A 49 4.52 -9.25 -23.32
CA GLY A 49 4.20 -8.96 -21.93
C GLY A 49 3.33 -10.01 -21.22
N LYS A 50 3.01 -11.13 -21.88
CA LYS A 50 2.17 -12.21 -21.34
C LYS A 50 2.94 -13.52 -21.23
N ILE A 51 2.59 -14.31 -20.24
CA ILE A 51 3.04 -15.70 -20.10
C ILE A 51 2.28 -16.53 -21.12
N ILE A 52 3.01 -17.21 -22.02
CA ILE A 52 2.38 -18.02 -23.06
C ILE A 52 2.59 -19.53 -22.86
N ALA A 53 3.58 -19.91 -22.05
CA ALA A 53 3.81 -21.30 -21.66
C ALA A 53 4.63 -21.37 -20.37
N THR A 54 4.40 -22.45 -19.60
CA THR A 54 5.22 -22.87 -18.45
C THR A 54 5.52 -24.36 -18.59
N GLY A 55 6.65 -24.83 -18.05
CA GLY A 55 7.02 -26.25 -18.14
C GLY A 55 8.50 -26.51 -17.84
N THR A 56 9.00 -27.64 -18.31
CA THR A 56 10.43 -27.95 -18.18
C THR A 56 11.25 -27.16 -19.17
N THR A 57 12.46 -26.78 -18.78
CA THR A 57 13.42 -26.06 -19.65
C THR A 57 13.58 -26.74 -20.99
N LYS A 58 13.79 -28.06 -20.98
CA LYS A 58 14.00 -28.82 -22.20
C LYS A 58 12.81 -28.70 -23.17
N ALA A 59 11.58 -28.92 -22.67
CA ALA A 59 10.39 -28.88 -23.51
C ALA A 59 10.15 -27.50 -24.13
N LEU A 60 10.34 -26.43 -23.34
CA LEU A 60 10.10 -25.08 -23.82
C LEU A 60 11.18 -24.60 -24.79
N MET A 61 12.43 -24.96 -24.58
CA MET A 61 13.54 -24.65 -25.52
C MET A 61 13.44 -25.42 -26.84
N GLU A 62 12.83 -26.62 -26.84
CA GLU A 62 12.54 -27.37 -28.07
C GLU A 62 11.35 -26.76 -28.83
N GLN A 63 10.39 -26.14 -28.14
CA GLN A 63 9.17 -25.60 -28.72
C GLN A 63 9.29 -24.16 -29.20
N TYR A 64 10.04 -23.30 -28.50
CA TYR A 64 10.11 -21.86 -28.76
C TYR A 64 11.56 -21.39 -29.06
N LYS A 65 11.67 -20.30 -29.84
CA LYS A 65 12.91 -19.57 -30.08
C LYS A 65 12.82 -18.17 -29.49
N ALA A 66 13.50 -17.91 -28.36
CA ALA A 66 13.49 -16.61 -27.71
C ALA A 66 14.43 -15.61 -28.39
N LYS A 67 14.07 -14.31 -28.33
CA LYS A 67 14.96 -13.19 -28.60
C LYS A 67 15.98 -13.07 -27.46
N GLN A 68 15.55 -13.29 -26.23
CA GLN A 68 16.38 -13.28 -25.02
C GLN A 68 16.10 -14.54 -24.19
N THR A 69 17.15 -15.13 -23.64
CA THR A 69 17.05 -16.21 -22.64
C THR A 69 17.75 -15.76 -21.38
N ILE A 70 17.09 -15.95 -20.24
CA ILE A 70 17.65 -15.70 -18.91
C ILE A 70 17.83 -17.06 -18.25
N ASP A 71 19.09 -17.43 -18.02
CA ASP A 71 19.43 -18.56 -17.16
C ASP A 71 19.23 -18.13 -15.69
N ALA A 72 18.24 -18.71 -15.06
CA ALA A 72 17.89 -18.45 -13.67
C ALA A 72 18.23 -19.66 -12.77
N SER A 73 19.26 -20.42 -13.10
CA SER A 73 19.75 -21.55 -12.31
C SER A 73 20.02 -21.16 -10.86
N GLY A 74 19.38 -21.89 -9.93
CA GLY A 74 19.50 -21.63 -8.50
C GLY A 74 18.75 -20.38 -8.01
N LYS A 75 17.94 -19.77 -8.86
CA LYS A 75 17.06 -18.65 -8.49
C LYS A 75 15.63 -19.12 -8.25
N PHE A 76 14.91 -18.28 -7.49
CA PHE A 76 13.50 -18.46 -7.20
C PHE A 76 12.71 -17.33 -7.85
N ILE A 77 11.59 -17.67 -8.45
CA ILE A 77 10.72 -16.71 -9.14
C ILE A 77 9.32 -16.77 -8.52
N TYR A 78 8.80 -15.60 -8.20
CA TYR A 78 7.47 -15.41 -7.64
C TYR A 78 6.68 -14.44 -8.52
N PRO A 79 5.32 -14.48 -8.50
CA PRO A 79 4.52 -13.39 -9.07
C PRO A 79 4.97 -12.06 -8.51
N GLY A 80 4.89 -11.01 -9.31
CA GLY A 80 5.09 -9.65 -8.84
C GLY A 80 4.14 -9.35 -7.69
N LEU A 81 4.67 -8.78 -6.61
CA LEU A 81 3.91 -8.50 -5.41
C LEU A 81 2.90 -7.38 -5.65
N ILE A 82 1.76 -7.49 -4.97
CA ILE A 82 0.67 -6.51 -4.97
C ILE A 82 0.52 -5.99 -3.54
N ASP A 83 0.61 -4.69 -3.37
CA ASP A 83 0.26 -4.04 -2.11
C ASP A 83 -1.21 -3.63 -2.16
N ALA A 84 -2.06 -4.34 -1.41
CA ALA A 84 -3.51 -4.16 -1.49
C ALA A 84 -4.04 -2.91 -0.76
N HIS A 85 -3.19 -2.20 -0.04
CA HIS A 85 -3.52 -0.96 0.64
C HIS A 85 -2.28 -0.15 0.94
N CYS A 86 -2.10 0.95 0.25
CA CYS A 86 -1.02 1.88 0.50
C CYS A 86 -1.41 3.31 0.08
N HIS A 87 -0.51 4.24 0.29
CA HIS A 87 -0.60 5.63 -0.17
C HIS A 87 0.59 5.95 -1.06
N PHE A 88 0.58 5.40 -2.29
CA PHE A 88 1.69 5.49 -3.23
C PHE A 88 2.06 6.94 -3.56
N PHE A 89 1.07 7.76 -3.91
CA PHE A 89 1.29 9.18 -4.13
C PHE A 89 1.78 9.88 -2.85
N GLY A 90 1.20 9.52 -1.70
CA GLY A 90 1.60 10.04 -0.38
C GLY A 90 3.06 9.76 -0.04
N LEU A 91 3.59 8.57 -0.37
CA LEU A 91 5.00 8.24 -0.21
C LEU A 91 5.90 9.20 -1.01
N GLY A 92 5.57 9.42 -2.29
CA GLY A 92 6.32 10.35 -3.12
C GLY A 92 6.25 11.79 -2.62
N GLN A 93 5.09 12.23 -2.12
CA GLN A 93 4.95 13.55 -1.50
C GLN A 93 5.77 13.67 -0.21
N GLN A 94 5.84 12.61 0.59
CA GLN A 94 6.67 12.61 1.80
C GLN A 94 8.16 12.75 1.46
N ALA A 95 8.64 12.11 0.40
CA ALA A 95 10.01 12.26 -0.09
C ALA A 95 10.34 13.69 -0.58
N GLN A 96 9.33 14.51 -0.86
CA GLN A 96 9.48 15.92 -1.22
C GLN A 96 9.49 16.87 -0.01
N ARG A 97 9.45 16.33 1.21
CA ARG A 97 9.51 17.07 2.48
C ARG A 97 10.81 16.80 3.19
N VAL A 98 11.17 17.68 4.12
CA VAL A 98 12.35 17.45 4.95
C VAL A 98 12.07 16.31 5.93
N ASP A 99 12.85 15.24 5.84
CA ASP A 99 12.83 14.16 6.82
C ASP A 99 13.66 14.55 8.04
N LEU A 100 12.99 14.65 9.18
CA LEU A 100 13.56 15.07 10.45
C LEU A 100 13.57 13.93 11.48
N VAL A 101 13.19 12.72 11.09
CA VAL A 101 13.17 11.56 11.98
C VAL A 101 14.57 11.21 12.43
N GLY A 102 14.72 10.94 13.73
CA GLY A 102 16.00 10.55 14.33
C GLY A 102 17.03 11.68 14.47
N THR A 103 16.61 12.96 14.34
CA THR A 103 17.49 14.09 14.65
C THR A 103 17.83 14.10 16.14
N SER A 104 19.11 14.30 16.45
CA SER A 104 19.67 14.31 17.81
C SER A 104 19.78 15.69 18.46
N SER A 105 19.49 16.76 17.69
CA SER A 105 19.55 18.15 18.15
C SER A 105 18.75 19.07 17.24
N TYR A 106 18.40 20.25 17.75
CA TYR A 106 17.79 21.31 16.93
C TYR A 106 18.74 21.83 15.84
N ASP A 107 20.05 21.86 16.10
CA ASP A 107 21.05 22.24 15.09
C ASP A 107 21.06 21.22 13.91
N GLU A 108 20.86 19.94 14.17
CA GLU A 108 20.71 18.94 13.11
C GLU A 108 19.43 19.15 12.29
N VAL A 109 18.31 19.52 12.94
CA VAL A 109 17.08 19.90 12.24
C VAL A 109 17.34 21.07 11.28
N ILE A 110 18.02 22.12 11.78
CA ILE A 110 18.37 23.29 10.97
C ILE A 110 19.24 22.88 9.78
N GLN A 111 20.24 22.03 10.00
CA GLN A 111 21.14 21.59 8.94
C GLN A 111 20.41 20.80 7.86
N ARG A 112 19.54 19.85 8.24
CA ARG A 112 18.73 19.08 7.28
C ARG A 112 17.82 19.99 6.44
N VAL A 113 17.23 21.02 7.04
CA VAL A 113 16.41 22.00 6.30
C VAL A 113 17.25 22.80 5.32
N ILE A 114 18.46 23.25 5.71
CA ILE A 114 19.37 23.97 4.82
C ILE A 114 19.77 23.09 3.61
N ASP A 115 20.15 21.84 3.87
CA ASP A 115 20.61 20.93 2.83
C ASP A 115 19.47 20.58 1.88
N PHE A 116 18.29 20.27 2.41
CA PHE A 116 17.08 20.07 1.61
C PHE A 116 16.78 21.27 0.71
N GLN A 117 16.82 22.50 1.26
CA GLN A 117 16.52 23.70 0.47
C GLN A 117 17.55 23.96 -0.64
N LYS A 118 18.83 23.66 -0.41
CA LYS A 118 19.87 23.75 -1.46
C LYS A 118 19.62 22.80 -2.63
N GLU A 119 19.14 21.61 -2.32
CA GLU A 119 18.89 20.57 -3.33
C GLU A 119 17.57 20.79 -4.09
N ASN A 120 16.52 21.23 -3.38
CA ASN A 120 15.15 21.23 -3.89
C ASN A 120 14.59 22.61 -4.25
N ASN A 121 15.20 23.70 -3.75
CA ASN A 121 14.82 25.09 -4.02
C ASN A 121 13.30 25.35 -3.92
N ARG A 122 12.71 25.03 -2.77
CA ARG A 122 11.26 25.15 -2.54
C ARG A 122 10.85 26.56 -2.15
N ASP A 123 9.68 27.01 -2.62
CA ASP A 123 9.07 28.30 -2.22
C ASP A 123 8.37 28.22 -0.85
N PHE A 124 8.11 27.01 -0.35
CA PHE A 124 7.58 26.71 0.98
C PHE A 124 8.26 25.42 1.47
N ILE A 125 8.96 25.47 2.59
CA ILE A 125 9.67 24.33 3.16
C ILE A 125 8.77 23.63 4.17
N ILE A 126 8.42 22.39 3.90
CA ILE A 126 7.61 21.54 4.76
C ILE A 126 8.48 20.36 5.23
N GLY A 127 8.43 20.03 6.50
CA GLY A 127 9.14 18.88 7.06
C GLY A 127 8.38 18.21 8.19
N ARG A 128 8.82 17.00 8.55
CA ARG A 128 8.23 16.24 9.67
C ARG A 128 9.28 15.34 10.32
N GLY A 129 9.07 15.07 11.61
CA GLY A 129 9.77 13.99 12.30
C GLY A 129 10.68 14.42 13.44
N TRP A 130 10.82 15.73 13.73
CA TRP A 130 11.60 16.17 14.89
C TRP A 130 10.91 15.78 16.22
N ASP A 131 11.73 15.43 17.22
CA ASP A 131 11.28 15.20 18.60
C ASP A 131 12.33 15.76 19.58
N GLN A 132 11.98 16.80 20.32
CA GLN A 132 12.89 17.38 21.31
C GLN A 132 13.17 16.43 22.49
N ASN A 133 12.35 15.38 22.67
CA ASN A 133 12.61 14.40 23.73
C ASN A 133 13.85 13.54 23.43
N ASP A 134 14.25 13.44 22.16
CA ASP A 134 15.44 12.72 21.71
C ASP A 134 16.71 13.57 21.80
N TRP A 135 16.58 14.89 22.08
CA TRP A 135 17.71 15.82 22.16
C TRP A 135 18.25 15.93 23.58
N GLU A 136 19.49 16.43 23.70
CA GLU A 136 20.06 16.76 25.01
C GLU A 136 19.25 17.87 25.69
N ASN A 137 18.94 18.96 24.94
CA ASN A 137 17.99 19.97 25.37
C ASN A 137 16.56 19.58 25.01
N LYS A 138 15.76 19.22 26.00
CA LYS A 138 14.36 18.77 25.83
C LYS A 138 13.34 19.89 25.77
N GLU A 139 13.78 21.14 25.77
CA GLU A 139 12.92 22.30 25.62
C GLU A 139 12.43 22.42 24.16
N PHE A 140 11.21 22.90 23.98
CA PHE A 140 10.72 23.23 22.66
C PHE A 140 11.56 24.30 21.98
N PRO A 141 11.93 24.15 20.70
CA PRO A 141 12.71 25.13 19.97
C PRO A 141 11.89 26.40 19.67
N THR A 142 12.56 27.46 19.30
CA THR A 142 11.94 28.68 18.76
C THR A 142 12.27 28.83 17.28
N ASN A 143 11.47 29.64 16.57
CA ASN A 143 11.67 29.88 15.14
C ASN A 143 12.77 30.91 14.79
N GLU A 144 13.52 31.43 15.75
CA GLU A 144 14.50 32.49 15.52
C GLU A 144 15.56 32.12 14.47
N ALA A 145 16.03 30.88 14.46
CA ALA A 145 17.01 30.42 13.50
C ALA A 145 16.44 30.44 12.08
N PHE A 146 15.21 29.92 11.89
CA PHE A 146 14.56 29.90 10.59
C PHE A 146 14.12 31.26 10.11
N ASN A 147 13.77 32.20 11.02
CA ASN A 147 13.50 33.60 10.68
C ASN A 147 14.72 34.32 10.10
N LYS A 148 15.93 33.92 10.53
CA LYS A 148 17.20 34.47 9.99
C LYS A 148 17.62 33.82 8.69
N LEU A 149 17.45 32.50 8.59
CA LEU A 149 17.90 31.73 7.43
C LEU A 149 16.96 31.87 6.24
N PHE A 150 15.65 31.92 6.50
CA PHE A 150 14.59 31.96 5.52
C PHE A 150 13.57 33.08 5.82
N PRO A 151 13.99 34.36 5.74
CA PRO A 151 13.11 35.48 6.12
C PRO A 151 11.86 35.59 5.23
N ASP A 152 11.98 35.21 3.96
CA ASP A 152 10.92 35.34 2.95
C ASP A 152 10.35 33.99 2.49
N ILE A 153 10.96 32.86 2.90
CA ILE A 153 10.50 31.52 2.55
C ILE A 153 9.80 30.91 3.76
N PRO A 154 8.49 30.60 3.67
CA PRO A 154 7.78 29.92 4.75
C PRO A 154 8.40 28.55 5.07
N VAL A 155 8.57 28.27 6.36
CA VAL A 155 9.07 27.00 6.90
C VAL A 155 8.07 26.49 7.93
N ALA A 156 7.60 25.25 7.76
CA ALA A 156 6.68 24.59 8.68
C ALA A 156 7.15 23.14 8.92
N LEU A 157 7.56 22.85 10.14
CA LEU A 157 8.17 21.58 10.52
C LEU A 157 7.32 20.90 11.60
N THR A 158 6.61 19.85 11.24
CA THR A 158 5.73 19.10 12.15
C THR A 158 6.53 18.13 13.01
N ARG A 159 6.21 18.05 14.30
CA ARG A 159 6.77 17.08 15.23
C ARG A 159 6.37 15.65 14.82
N ILE A 160 7.12 14.67 15.28
CA ILE A 160 6.92 13.26 14.89
C ILE A 160 5.51 12.75 15.19
N ASP A 161 4.94 13.13 16.34
CA ASP A 161 3.59 12.74 16.75
C ASP A 161 2.46 13.48 16.01
N GLY A 162 2.80 14.54 15.24
CA GLY A 162 1.81 15.31 14.50
C GLY A 162 1.04 16.35 15.35
N HIS A 163 1.37 16.51 16.64
CA HIS A 163 0.66 17.39 17.56
C HIS A 163 1.35 18.70 17.86
N ALA A 164 2.53 18.96 17.29
CA ALA A 164 3.22 20.24 17.38
C ALA A 164 3.90 20.59 16.06
N MET A 165 4.04 21.88 15.79
CA MET A 165 4.69 22.43 14.61
C MET A 165 5.55 23.62 15.00
N ILE A 166 6.78 23.71 14.45
CA ILE A 166 7.57 24.93 14.46
C ILE A 166 7.41 25.64 13.11
N ALA A 167 6.87 26.86 13.10
CA ALA A 167 6.65 27.69 11.92
C ALA A 167 7.48 28.97 12.02
N ASN A 168 8.21 29.34 10.95
CA ASN A 168 8.91 30.61 10.92
C ASN A 168 7.94 31.79 10.73
N GLN A 169 8.44 33.02 10.85
CA GLN A 169 7.60 34.22 10.74
C GLN A 169 6.91 34.31 9.38
N ALA A 170 7.58 33.95 8.28
CA ALA A 170 6.99 33.95 6.95
C ALA A 170 5.80 32.98 6.83
N ALA A 171 5.87 31.81 7.46
CA ALA A 171 4.75 30.85 7.49
C ALA A 171 3.59 31.37 8.36
N LEU A 172 3.89 31.97 9.52
CA LEU A 172 2.88 32.58 10.40
C LEU A 172 2.17 33.74 9.70
N ASP A 173 2.92 34.59 9.00
CA ASP A 173 2.37 35.74 8.26
C ASP A 173 1.47 35.27 7.10
N ALA A 174 1.90 34.25 6.35
CA ALA A 174 1.11 33.63 5.29
C ALA A 174 -0.22 33.06 5.82
N ALA A 175 -0.21 32.48 7.02
CA ALA A 175 -1.38 31.93 7.70
C ALA A 175 -2.22 33.00 8.44
N GLY A 176 -1.79 34.26 8.46
CA GLY A 176 -2.45 35.34 9.19
C GLY A 176 -2.40 35.21 10.71
N ILE A 177 -1.43 34.44 11.23
CA ILE A 177 -1.29 34.17 12.67
C ILE A 177 -0.55 35.30 13.35
N ASN A 178 -1.13 35.83 14.42
CA ASN A 178 -0.54 36.85 15.27
C ASN A 178 -0.86 36.56 16.75
N ALA A 179 -0.31 37.40 17.67
CA ALA A 179 -0.45 37.20 19.11
C ALA A 179 -1.91 37.22 19.63
N ASN A 180 -2.87 37.69 18.83
CA ASN A 180 -4.28 37.75 19.18
C ASN A 180 -5.13 36.69 18.44
N THR A 181 -4.51 35.80 17.65
CA THR A 181 -5.23 34.73 16.94
C THR A 181 -5.82 33.76 17.94
N PRO A 182 -7.14 33.45 17.85
CA PRO A 182 -7.75 32.45 18.71
C PRO A 182 -7.10 31.07 18.56
N SER A 183 -6.97 30.35 19.66
CA SER A 183 -6.29 29.03 19.70
C SER A 183 -7.18 27.95 20.35
N GLU A 184 -8.49 27.94 20.02
CA GLU A 184 -9.40 26.91 20.52
C GLU A 184 -8.94 25.51 20.08
N GLY A 185 -8.93 24.56 21.02
CA GLY A 185 -8.50 23.19 20.75
C GLY A 185 -6.99 23.02 20.56
N GLY A 186 -6.17 23.98 21.05
CA GLY A 186 -4.72 23.91 20.95
C GLY A 186 -4.03 25.13 21.56
N ALA A 187 -2.80 25.41 21.15
CA ALA A 187 -2.04 26.56 21.66
C ALA A 187 -1.14 27.21 20.60
N ILE A 188 -1.08 28.53 20.64
CA ILE A 188 -0.06 29.36 19.98
C ILE A 188 0.89 29.85 21.07
N ILE A 189 2.14 29.39 21.04
CA ILE A 189 3.07 29.69 22.16
C ILE A 189 3.69 31.06 22.01
N ILE A 190 3.48 31.89 23.03
CA ILE A 190 3.97 33.26 23.12
C ILE A 190 4.94 33.34 24.31
N LYS A 191 6.11 33.91 24.09
CA LYS A 191 7.11 34.20 25.14
C LYS A 191 7.52 35.65 25.04
N ASP A 192 7.49 36.36 26.18
CA ASP A 192 7.84 37.78 26.27
C ASP A 192 7.10 38.67 25.23
N GLY A 193 5.83 38.37 24.98
CA GLY A 193 4.97 39.08 24.04
C GLY A 193 5.24 38.77 22.55
N LYS A 194 6.12 37.81 22.23
CA LYS A 194 6.46 37.41 20.85
C LYS A 194 6.04 35.98 20.57
N LEU A 195 5.63 35.75 19.35
CA LEU A 195 5.39 34.40 18.84
C LEU A 195 6.72 33.61 18.83
N THR A 196 6.71 32.40 19.40
CA THR A 196 7.89 31.52 19.37
C THR A 196 7.95 30.70 18.06
N GLY A 197 6.88 30.72 17.30
CA GLY A 197 6.67 29.83 16.13
C GLY A 197 6.14 28.46 16.47
N LEU A 198 6.04 28.12 17.76
CA LEU A 198 5.48 26.83 18.17
C LEU A 198 3.95 26.88 18.20
N LEU A 199 3.32 26.00 17.43
CA LEU A 199 1.89 25.76 17.39
C LEU A 199 1.62 24.35 17.89
N VAL A 200 0.53 24.17 18.63
CA VAL A 200 0.10 22.85 19.17
C VAL A 200 -1.35 22.62 18.77
N ASP A 201 -1.64 21.44 18.24
CA ASP A 201 -2.96 20.96 17.79
C ASP A 201 -3.65 21.90 16.78
N ASN A 202 -4.93 22.24 16.97
CA ASN A 202 -5.76 22.97 15.98
C ASN A 202 -5.10 24.21 15.34
N PRO A 203 -4.33 25.06 16.01
CA PRO A 203 -3.62 26.16 15.36
C PRO A 203 -2.68 25.77 14.22
N MET A 204 -2.21 24.50 14.16
CA MET A 204 -1.38 24.01 13.05
C MET A 204 -2.17 24.01 11.74
N GLU A 205 -3.48 23.74 11.78
CA GLU A 205 -4.35 23.71 10.60
C GLU A 205 -4.36 25.06 9.86
N LEU A 206 -4.15 26.18 10.56
CA LEU A 206 -4.07 27.50 9.95
C LEU A 206 -2.85 27.63 9.02
N VAL A 207 -1.72 27.02 9.39
CA VAL A 207 -0.51 26.99 8.56
C VAL A 207 -0.67 25.95 7.44
N GLU A 208 -1.25 24.80 7.73
CA GLU A 208 -1.51 23.76 6.74
C GLU A 208 -2.46 24.21 5.63
N ALA A 209 -3.44 25.06 5.98
CA ALA A 209 -4.38 25.64 5.01
C ALA A 209 -3.72 26.53 3.94
N VAL A 210 -2.51 27.03 4.21
CA VAL A 210 -1.75 27.87 3.27
C VAL A 210 -0.60 27.11 2.59
N TYR A 211 -0.49 25.81 2.81
CA TYR A 211 0.47 24.99 2.06
C TYR A 211 0.19 25.09 0.56
N PRO A 212 1.25 25.24 -0.26
CA PRO A 212 1.08 25.25 -1.70
C PRO A 212 0.45 23.94 -2.16
N LYS A 213 -0.53 24.03 -3.04
CA LYS A 213 -1.03 22.83 -3.72
C LYS A 213 0.07 22.29 -4.63
N PRO A 214 0.28 20.96 -4.65
CA PRO A 214 1.27 20.36 -5.55
C PRO A 214 1.04 20.81 -7.00
N SER A 215 2.09 21.28 -7.63
CA SER A 215 2.06 21.52 -9.08
C SER A 215 1.98 20.19 -9.83
N ARG A 216 1.65 20.24 -11.13
CA ARG A 216 1.69 19.04 -11.96
C ARG A 216 3.08 18.37 -11.94
N GLN A 217 4.16 19.18 -11.90
CA GLN A 217 5.53 18.66 -11.83
C GLN A 217 5.80 17.99 -10.48
N ASP A 218 5.35 18.57 -9.37
CA ASP A 218 5.48 17.92 -8.04
C ASP A 218 4.74 16.57 -7.99
N MET A 219 3.56 16.48 -8.63
CA MET A 219 2.84 15.20 -8.74
C MET A 219 3.62 14.18 -9.56
N ILE A 220 4.20 14.60 -10.69
CA ILE A 220 5.04 13.73 -11.54
C ILE A 220 6.24 13.21 -10.75
N ASP A 221 6.98 14.12 -10.11
CA ASP A 221 8.19 13.77 -9.35
C ASP A 221 7.86 12.84 -8.18
N ALA A 222 6.75 13.09 -7.47
CA ALA A 222 6.28 12.22 -6.39
C ALA A 222 5.97 10.81 -6.89
N LEU A 223 5.23 10.67 -7.99
CA LEU A 223 4.84 9.38 -8.56
C LEU A 223 6.07 8.57 -9.04
N LEU A 224 7.04 9.24 -9.67
CA LEU A 224 8.26 8.59 -10.15
C LEU A 224 9.17 8.18 -9.00
N LEU A 225 9.31 8.99 -7.96
CA LEU A 225 10.04 8.63 -6.74
C LEU A 225 9.41 7.42 -6.05
N ALA A 226 8.08 7.43 -5.89
CA ALA A 226 7.36 6.30 -5.31
C ALA A 226 7.56 5.02 -6.13
N GLN A 227 7.56 5.09 -7.46
CA GLN A 227 7.86 3.93 -8.31
C GLN A 227 9.23 3.32 -8.00
N LEU A 228 10.28 4.15 -7.93
CA LEU A 228 11.64 3.68 -7.64
C LEU A 228 11.72 2.95 -6.29
N GLU A 229 11.03 3.48 -5.28
CA GLU A 229 10.97 2.84 -3.96
C GLU A 229 10.24 1.49 -3.98
N ASN A 230 9.19 1.36 -4.76
CA ASN A 230 8.36 0.16 -4.80
C ASN A 230 8.99 -0.98 -5.60
N VAL A 231 9.51 -0.68 -6.80
CA VAL A 231 10.04 -1.75 -7.69
C VAL A 231 11.26 -2.46 -7.11
N LYS A 232 12.05 -1.80 -6.26
CA LYS A 232 13.20 -2.44 -5.58
C LYS A 232 12.81 -3.56 -4.62
N TYR A 233 11.56 -3.52 -4.13
CA TYR A 233 11.00 -4.54 -3.25
C TYR A 233 10.12 -5.56 -3.99
N GLY A 234 10.03 -5.46 -5.32
CA GLY A 234 9.26 -6.41 -6.11
C GLY A 234 7.76 -6.11 -6.20
N LEU A 235 7.33 -4.95 -5.75
CA LEU A 235 5.96 -4.48 -5.94
C LEU A 235 5.76 -4.12 -7.42
N THR A 236 4.77 -4.72 -8.05
CA THR A 236 4.41 -4.51 -9.46
C THR A 236 3.06 -3.87 -9.63
N THR A 237 2.21 -4.00 -8.61
CA THR A 237 0.89 -3.37 -8.51
C THR A 237 0.71 -2.81 -7.11
N VAL A 238 0.05 -1.66 -7.02
CA VAL A 238 -0.30 -1.02 -5.75
C VAL A 238 -1.75 -0.54 -5.77
N ASP A 239 -2.43 -0.66 -4.63
CA ASP A 239 -3.77 -0.14 -4.40
C ASP A 239 -3.64 1.19 -3.65
N ASP A 240 -3.70 2.31 -4.37
CA ASP A 240 -3.55 3.64 -3.77
C ASP A 240 -4.86 4.12 -3.15
N ALA A 241 -4.84 4.29 -1.84
CA ALA A 241 -6.02 4.52 -1.01
C ALA A 241 -6.36 6.02 -0.85
N GLY A 242 -7.13 6.55 -1.77
CA GLY A 242 -7.72 7.88 -1.63
C GLY A 242 -7.09 8.94 -2.54
N LEU A 243 -7.21 8.80 -3.86
CA LEU A 243 -6.72 9.78 -4.82
C LEU A 243 -7.79 10.75 -5.31
N HIS A 244 -7.36 11.98 -5.56
CA HIS A 244 -8.13 12.98 -6.28
C HIS A 244 -7.96 12.85 -7.80
N ARG A 245 -8.92 13.38 -8.53
CA ARG A 245 -9.00 13.27 -9.99
C ARG A 245 -7.74 13.78 -10.70
N ASP A 246 -7.19 14.90 -10.26
CA ASP A 246 -6.01 15.53 -10.88
C ASP A 246 -4.78 14.62 -10.82
N VAL A 247 -4.55 13.94 -9.68
CA VAL A 247 -3.48 12.95 -9.53
C VAL A 247 -3.71 11.75 -10.45
N ILE A 248 -4.95 11.25 -10.52
CA ILE A 248 -5.31 10.12 -11.40
C ILE A 248 -5.06 10.46 -12.88
N GLU A 249 -5.35 11.68 -13.31
CA GLU A 249 -5.07 12.16 -14.67
C GLU A 249 -3.55 12.25 -14.94
N VAL A 250 -2.73 12.59 -13.94
CA VAL A 250 -1.26 12.55 -14.06
C VAL A 250 -0.76 11.12 -14.17
N ILE A 251 -1.27 10.20 -13.33
CA ILE A 251 -0.94 8.77 -13.39
C ILE A 251 -1.20 8.20 -14.78
N ASP A 252 -2.41 8.40 -15.31
CA ASP A 252 -2.79 7.93 -16.64
C ASP A 252 -1.85 8.49 -17.73
N SER A 253 -1.55 9.80 -17.67
CA SER A 253 -0.62 10.46 -18.60
C SER A 253 0.78 9.85 -18.57
N LEU A 254 1.34 9.59 -17.38
CA LEU A 254 2.67 9.00 -17.20
C LEU A 254 2.71 7.54 -17.67
N GLN A 255 1.65 6.77 -17.41
CA GLN A 255 1.56 5.38 -17.87
C GLN A 255 1.45 5.30 -19.39
N GLN A 256 0.69 6.19 -20.03
CA GLN A 256 0.60 6.28 -21.50
C GLN A 256 1.92 6.72 -22.14
N ALA A 257 2.68 7.61 -21.48
CA ALA A 257 4.03 7.99 -21.90
C ALA A 257 5.07 6.85 -21.70
N GLY A 258 4.76 5.89 -20.86
CA GLY A 258 5.66 4.79 -20.49
C GLY A 258 6.66 5.14 -19.40
N ASP A 259 6.50 6.26 -18.72
CA ASP A 259 7.38 6.71 -17.62
C ASP A 259 7.00 6.02 -16.29
N LEU A 260 5.70 5.84 -16.04
CA LEU A 260 5.19 5.11 -14.89
C LEU A 260 4.84 3.67 -15.30
N LYS A 261 5.68 2.71 -14.90
CA LYS A 261 5.53 1.27 -15.23
C LYS A 261 4.64 0.53 -14.25
N MET A 262 4.54 1.03 -12.99
CA MET A 262 3.71 0.44 -11.95
C MET A 262 2.25 0.30 -12.41
N LYS A 263 1.65 -0.84 -12.07
CA LYS A 263 0.20 -1.04 -12.20
C LYS A 263 -0.49 -0.48 -10.97
N MET A 264 -1.62 0.17 -11.15
CA MET A 264 -2.31 0.85 -10.06
C MET A 264 -3.78 0.51 -10.05
N TYR A 265 -4.24 0.00 -8.91
CA TYR A 265 -5.64 -0.03 -8.54
C TYR A 265 -5.93 1.20 -7.70
N VAL A 266 -6.84 2.04 -8.16
CA VAL A 266 -7.08 3.35 -7.55
C VAL A 266 -8.41 3.35 -6.80
N MET A 267 -8.33 3.70 -5.53
CA MET A 267 -9.48 4.09 -4.71
C MET A 267 -9.62 5.61 -4.79
N ILE A 268 -10.69 6.11 -5.40
CA ILE A 268 -10.93 7.56 -5.41
C ILE A 268 -11.29 8.07 -4.01
N SER A 269 -10.82 9.25 -3.65
CA SER A 269 -11.25 9.94 -2.42
C SER A 269 -12.77 10.17 -2.44
N ASN A 270 -13.44 9.93 -1.32
CA ASN A 270 -14.87 10.16 -1.13
C ASN A 270 -15.18 11.66 -1.03
N THR A 271 -15.02 12.38 -2.14
CA THR A 271 -15.45 13.77 -2.26
C THR A 271 -16.65 13.89 -3.22
N PRO A 272 -17.53 14.89 -3.06
CA PRO A 272 -18.65 15.09 -3.99
C PRO A 272 -18.19 15.15 -5.44
N GLU A 273 -17.11 15.86 -5.74
CA GLU A 273 -16.56 16.04 -7.08
C GLU A 273 -16.11 14.72 -7.70
N ASN A 274 -15.36 13.90 -6.94
CA ASN A 274 -14.90 12.60 -7.41
C ASN A 274 -16.08 11.66 -7.65
N LEU A 275 -17.02 11.57 -6.69
CA LEU A 275 -18.19 10.71 -6.80
C LEU A 275 -19.08 11.12 -7.99
N ASP A 276 -19.34 12.43 -8.16
CA ASP A 276 -20.13 12.94 -9.29
C ASP A 276 -19.46 12.61 -10.62
N TYR A 277 -18.16 12.77 -10.72
CA TYR A 277 -17.43 12.48 -11.94
C TYR A 277 -17.33 10.99 -12.25
N TYR A 278 -16.79 10.21 -11.32
CA TYR A 278 -16.44 8.80 -11.59
C TYR A 278 -17.66 7.87 -11.62
N LEU A 279 -18.65 8.04 -10.74
CA LEU A 279 -19.85 7.20 -10.77
C LEU A 279 -20.68 7.41 -12.03
N ASN A 280 -20.64 8.62 -12.63
CA ASN A 280 -21.27 8.89 -13.93
C ASN A 280 -20.41 8.43 -15.12
N LYS A 281 -19.07 8.55 -15.03
CA LYS A 281 -18.15 8.13 -16.08
C LYS A 281 -18.07 6.60 -16.22
N GLY A 282 -18.23 5.88 -15.12
CA GLY A 282 -18.00 4.45 -15.04
C GLY A 282 -16.53 4.11 -14.79
N ILE A 283 -16.24 2.80 -14.74
CA ILE A 283 -14.90 2.24 -14.46
C ILE A 283 -13.91 2.71 -15.54
N VAL A 284 -12.73 3.16 -15.10
CA VAL A 284 -11.60 3.45 -15.99
C VAL A 284 -10.61 2.30 -15.89
N LYS A 285 -10.42 1.56 -16.98
CA LYS A 285 -9.52 0.41 -17.04
C LYS A 285 -8.60 0.51 -18.24
N THR A 286 -7.29 0.45 -18.00
CA THR A 286 -6.24 0.28 -19.01
C THR A 286 -5.39 -0.93 -18.66
N ASP A 287 -4.30 -1.17 -19.37
CA ASP A 287 -3.34 -2.24 -19.02
C ASP A 287 -2.66 -2.02 -17.65
N ARG A 288 -2.54 -0.76 -17.21
CA ARG A 288 -1.81 -0.39 -15.98
C ARG A 288 -2.65 0.35 -14.94
N LEU A 289 -3.82 0.86 -15.30
CA LEU A 289 -4.68 1.66 -14.44
C LEU A 289 -6.05 1.01 -14.29
N ASN A 290 -6.53 0.88 -13.06
CA ASN A 290 -7.87 0.42 -12.74
C ASN A 290 -8.49 1.35 -11.69
N VAL A 291 -9.35 2.29 -12.13
CA VAL A 291 -10.07 3.20 -11.22
C VAL A 291 -11.48 2.65 -11.03
N ARG A 292 -11.68 1.90 -9.93
CA ARG A 292 -12.89 1.11 -9.74
C ARG A 292 -13.44 1.13 -8.31
N SER A 293 -12.80 1.82 -7.40
CA SER A 293 -13.21 1.84 -6.01
C SER A 293 -13.20 3.23 -5.39
N VAL A 294 -13.88 3.33 -4.25
CA VAL A 294 -14.00 4.56 -3.46
C VAL A 294 -13.42 4.29 -2.07
N LYS A 295 -12.43 5.05 -1.64
CA LYS A 295 -11.93 5.06 -0.26
C LYS A 295 -12.89 5.86 0.61
N PHE A 296 -13.36 5.23 1.67
CA PHE A 296 -14.18 5.86 2.70
C PHE A 296 -13.55 5.67 4.08
N TYR A 297 -13.75 6.59 4.99
CA TYR A 297 -13.28 6.52 6.38
C TYR A 297 -14.49 6.47 7.31
N ALA A 298 -14.66 5.36 8.04
CA ALA A 298 -15.73 5.23 9.03
C ALA A 298 -15.32 5.83 10.37
N ASP A 299 -14.07 5.63 10.80
CA ASP A 299 -13.54 6.09 12.07
C ASP A 299 -12.04 6.46 11.97
N GLY A 300 -11.44 6.79 13.11
CA GLY A 300 -10.01 7.09 13.23
C GLY A 300 -9.17 5.91 13.69
N ALA A 301 -7.92 6.18 14.08
CA ALA A 301 -6.94 5.17 14.48
C ALA A 301 -7.09 4.72 15.96
N LEU A 302 -6.66 3.47 16.25
CA LEU A 302 -6.73 2.90 17.60
C LEU A 302 -5.74 3.57 18.56
N GLY A 303 -4.51 3.82 18.10
CA GLY A 303 -3.43 4.41 18.90
C GLY A 303 -3.77 5.78 19.47
N SER A 304 -4.37 6.65 18.66
CA SER A 304 -4.84 7.98 19.06
C SER A 304 -6.21 7.98 19.77
N ARG A 305 -6.83 6.81 19.97
CA ARG A 305 -8.19 6.63 20.50
C ARG A 305 -9.28 7.28 19.65
N GLY A 306 -9.05 7.43 18.35
CA GLY A 306 -10.05 7.88 17.38
C GLY A 306 -10.96 6.76 16.88
N ALA A 307 -10.53 5.50 16.96
CA ALA A 307 -11.32 4.35 16.53
C ALA A 307 -12.60 4.20 17.35
N ALA A 308 -13.75 4.02 16.66
CA ALA A 308 -15.06 3.93 17.30
C ALA A 308 -15.30 2.55 17.90
N LEU A 309 -15.40 2.47 19.22
CA LEU A 309 -15.58 1.23 19.98
C LEU A 309 -17.00 1.10 20.51
N LYS A 310 -17.49 -0.14 20.65
CA LYS A 310 -18.79 -0.47 21.28
C LYS A 310 -18.77 -0.22 22.79
N GLU A 311 -17.65 -0.51 23.43
CA GLU A 311 -17.38 -0.28 24.83
C GLU A 311 -16.25 0.75 24.96
N PRO A 312 -16.15 1.48 26.09
CA PRO A 312 -15.12 2.52 26.24
C PRO A 312 -13.71 1.94 26.10
N TYR A 313 -12.75 2.78 25.74
CA TYR A 313 -11.34 2.42 25.80
C TYR A 313 -10.98 1.91 27.19
N HIS A 314 -10.20 0.83 27.26
CA HIS A 314 -9.88 0.19 28.54
C HIS A 314 -9.01 1.06 29.42
N ASP A 315 -8.15 1.87 28.82
CA ASP A 315 -7.29 2.85 29.49
C ASP A 315 -7.93 4.26 29.59
N GLN A 316 -9.17 4.46 29.09
CA GLN A 316 -9.91 5.71 29.19
C GLN A 316 -11.43 5.43 29.24
N HIS A 317 -11.96 5.19 30.45
CA HIS A 317 -13.28 4.61 30.70
C HIS A 317 -14.49 5.44 30.22
N ASP A 318 -14.35 6.73 29.96
CA ASP A 318 -15.44 7.59 29.47
C ASP A 318 -15.30 7.93 27.98
N HIS A 319 -14.36 7.27 27.27
CA HIS A 319 -14.05 7.56 25.88
C HIS A 319 -14.29 6.33 24.97
N TYR A 320 -15.03 6.55 23.89
CA TYR A 320 -15.44 5.49 22.93
C TYR A 320 -14.84 5.68 21.54
N GLY A 321 -14.04 6.74 21.33
CA GLY A 321 -13.73 7.19 19.99
C GLY A 321 -14.94 7.75 19.27
N ALA A 322 -14.91 7.86 17.96
CA ALA A 322 -16.02 8.40 17.19
C ALA A 322 -16.05 7.90 15.75
N LEU A 323 -17.25 7.75 15.19
CA LEU A 323 -17.42 7.69 13.74
C LEU A 323 -17.14 9.06 13.14
N LEU A 324 -16.39 9.11 12.03
CA LEU A 324 -16.08 10.35 11.31
C LEU A 324 -17.27 10.90 10.52
N SER A 325 -18.32 10.08 10.33
CA SER A 325 -19.56 10.47 9.70
C SER A 325 -20.74 9.84 10.43
N PRO A 326 -21.91 10.51 10.48
CA PRO A 326 -23.14 9.90 10.98
C PRO A 326 -23.48 8.62 10.20
N VAL A 327 -24.07 7.64 10.85
CA VAL A 327 -24.45 6.34 10.26
C VAL A 327 -25.33 6.51 9.01
N GLU A 328 -26.24 7.48 9.03
CA GLU A 328 -27.10 7.80 7.90
C GLU A 328 -26.27 8.23 6.68
N LYS A 329 -25.22 9.02 6.90
CA LYS A 329 -24.32 9.46 5.82
C LYS A 329 -23.49 8.31 5.24
N ILE A 330 -23.03 7.40 6.10
CA ILE A 330 -22.37 6.17 5.67
C ILE A 330 -23.30 5.36 4.76
N LYS A 331 -24.56 5.14 5.18
CA LYS A 331 -25.58 4.42 4.43
C LYS A 331 -25.94 5.09 3.10
N GLU A 332 -26.12 6.41 3.09
CA GLU A 332 -26.40 7.18 1.87
C GLU A 332 -25.26 7.04 0.85
N THR A 333 -24.01 7.20 1.30
CA THR A 333 -22.84 7.08 0.42
C THR A 333 -22.70 5.65 -0.11
N ALA A 334 -22.85 4.66 0.77
CA ALA A 334 -22.81 3.25 0.38
C ALA A 334 -23.94 2.90 -0.61
N ALA A 335 -25.16 3.38 -0.40
CA ALA A 335 -26.27 3.16 -1.33
C ALA A 335 -26.02 3.80 -2.70
N ARG A 336 -25.41 5.00 -2.73
CA ARG A 336 -25.02 5.67 -3.96
C ARG A 336 -23.97 4.87 -4.74
N ILE A 337 -22.94 4.37 -4.06
CA ILE A 337 -21.90 3.53 -4.67
C ILE A 337 -22.49 2.19 -5.11
N ALA A 338 -23.37 1.59 -4.32
CA ALA A 338 -24.08 0.36 -4.65
C ALA A 338 -24.97 0.46 -5.90
N ALA A 339 -25.38 1.64 -6.31
CA ALA A 339 -26.10 1.87 -7.55
C ALA A 339 -25.21 1.91 -8.80
N SER A 340 -23.89 1.79 -8.63
CA SER A 340 -22.87 1.77 -9.68
C SER A 340 -22.10 0.45 -9.68
N ASP A 341 -21.12 0.32 -10.58
CA ASP A 341 -20.18 -0.80 -10.63
C ASP A 341 -18.93 -0.59 -9.77
N TYR A 342 -18.89 0.49 -8.98
CA TYR A 342 -17.76 0.79 -8.10
C TYR A 342 -17.80 -0.04 -6.83
N GLN A 343 -16.61 -0.43 -6.38
CA GLN A 343 -16.37 -1.04 -5.08
C GLN A 343 -16.30 0.04 -4.00
N MET A 344 -16.81 -0.20 -2.80
CA MET A 344 -16.56 0.65 -1.64
C MET A 344 -15.54 -0.02 -0.72
N ASN A 345 -14.44 0.69 -0.45
CA ASN A 345 -13.35 0.26 0.41
C ASN A 345 -13.33 1.16 1.64
N THR A 346 -13.79 0.63 2.78
CA THR A 346 -13.99 1.44 3.98
C THR A 346 -12.96 1.13 5.04
N HIS A 347 -12.19 2.15 5.44
CA HIS A 347 -11.39 2.14 6.64
C HIS A 347 -12.31 1.97 7.86
N ALA A 348 -12.13 0.88 8.59
CA ALA A 348 -12.83 0.60 9.82
C ALA A 348 -11.91 -0.12 10.81
N ILE A 349 -11.52 0.58 11.87
CA ILE A 349 -10.58 0.10 12.89
C ILE A 349 -11.31 -0.38 14.13
N GLY A 350 -12.20 0.43 14.71
CA GLY A 350 -12.94 0.08 15.92
C GLY A 350 -14.06 -0.92 15.65
N ASP A 351 -14.43 -1.71 16.65
CA ASP A 351 -15.47 -2.74 16.53
C ASP A 351 -16.88 -2.16 16.32
N SER A 352 -17.14 -0.92 16.74
CA SER A 352 -18.38 -0.21 16.41
C SER A 352 -18.40 0.20 14.94
N ALA A 353 -17.29 0.75 14.40
CA ALA A 353 -17.18 1.12 12.99
C ALA A 353 -17.30 -0.11 12.10
N ASN A 354 -16.56 -1.18 12.41
CA ASN A 354 -16.64 -2.46 11.70
C ASN A 354 -18.10 -2.98 11.66
N TYR A 355 -18.79 -2.99 12.79
CA TYR A 355 -20.19 -3.44 12.85
C TYR A 355 -21.12 -2.61 11.95
N VAL A 356 -21.03 -1.28 12.04
CA VAL A 356 -21.88 -0.36 11.25
C VAL A 356 -21.65 -0.58 9.75
N VAL A 357 -20.38 -0.68 9.32
CA VAL A 357 -20.04 -0.84 7.90
C VAL A 357 -20.44 -2.23 7.41
N LEU A 358 -20.10 -3.29 8.14
CA LEU A 358 -20.45 -4.68 7.79
C LEU A 358 -21.96 -4.85 7.64
N LYS A 359 -22.76 -4.29 8.58
CA LYS A 359 -24.21 -4.34 8.48
C LYS A 359 -24.75 -3.56 7.28
N THR A 360 -24.21 -2.40 7.00
CA THR A 360 -24.59 -1.59 5.84
C THR A 360 -24.28 -2.33 4.53
N TYR A 361 -23.13 -2.97 4.44
CA TYR A 361 -22.73 -3.75 3.29
C TYR A 361 -23.61 -5.00 3.11
N GLU A 362 -23.84 -5.77 4.19
CA GLU A 362 -24.71 -6.94 4.15
C GLU A 362 -26.11 -6.60 3.63
N GLU A 363 -26.69 -5.49 4.12
CA GLU A 363 -28.03 -5.02 3.70
C GLU A 363 -28.07 -4.64 2.21
N LEU A 364 -27.05 -3.91 1.72
CA LEU A 364 -27.01 -3.42 0.34
C LEU A 364 -26.57 -4.48 -0.68
N LEU A 365 -25.74 -5.43 -0.27
CA LEU A 365 -25.14 -6.43 -1.16
C LEU A 365 -25.87 -7.78 -1.15
N ARG A 366 -26.85 -8.00 -0.28
CA ARG A 366 -27.55 -9.27 -0.08
C ARG A 366 -28.02 -9.95 -1.37
N ASN A 367 -28.43 -9.17 -2.37
CA ASN A 367 -28.93 -9.67 -3.67
C ASN A 367 -27.97 -9.34 -4.82
N LYS A 368 -26.73 -8.99 -4.52
CA LYS A 368 -25.72 -8.65 -5.49
C LYS A 368 -24.61 -9.69 -5.44
N THR A 369 -24.08 -10.05 -6.60
CA THR A 369 -22.95 -10.96 -6.71
C THR A 369 -21.72 -10.18 -7.17
N ASN A 370 -20.56 -10.59 -6.68
CA ASN A 370 -19.27 -10.11 -7.17
C ASN A 370 -19.02 -8.60 -6.98
N GLN A 371 -19.53 -8.01 -5.90
CA GLN A 371 -19.26 -6.60 -5.57
C GLN A 371 -17.89 -6.43 -4.89
N ARG A 372 -17.44 -7.44 -4.16
CA ARG A 372 -16.12 -7.51 -3.51
C ARG A 372 -15.79 -6.26 -2.68
N TRP A 373 -16.78 -5.66 -2.03
CA TRP A 373 -16.55 -4.50 -1.20
C TRP A 373 -15.62 -4.84 -0.04
N ARG A 374 -14.76 -3.89 0.34
CA ARG A 374 -13.69 -4.18 1.29
C ARG A 374 -13.89 -3.45 2.61
N ILE A 375 -13.48 -4.11 3.69
CA ILE A 375 -13.15 -3.48 4.96
C ILE A 375 -11.64 -3.35 5.01
N GLU A 376 -11.16 -2.11 4.95
CA GLU A 376 -9.75 -1.80 5.12
C GLU A 376 -9.42 -1.82 6.60
N HIS A 377 -8.33 -2.42 6.96
CA HIS A 377 -7.83 -2.70 8.30
C HIS A 377 -8.59 -3.83 9.02
N ALA A 378 -9.91 -3.79 9.14
CA ALA A 378 -10.69 -4.77 9.91
C ALA A 378 -9.99 -5.09 11.25
N GLN A 379 -9.50 -4.03 11.95
CA GLN A 379 -8.44 -4.17 12.95
C GLN A 379 -8.96 -4.70 14.27
N VAL A 380 -10.13 -4.22 14.73
CA VAL A 380 -10.82 -4.73 15.92
C VAL A 380 -12.23 -5.14 15.48
N VAL A 381 -12.52 -6.43 15.52
CA VAL A 381 -13.83 -6.98 15.14
C VAL A 381 -14.41 -7.77 16.31
N SER A 382 -15.65 -7.47 16.70
CA SER A 382 -16.29 -8.26 17.75
C SER A 382 -16.51 -9.71 17.27
N PRO A 383 -16.33 -10.72 18.12
CA PRO A 383 -16.44 -12.13 17.72
C PRO A 383 -17.76 -12.47 17.01
N ASP A 384 -18.88 -11.88 17.41
CA ASP A 384 -20.19 -12.11 16.80
C ASP A 384 -20.35 -11.48 15.41
N ASP A 385 -19.43 -10.60 14.99
CA ASP A 385 -19.53 -9.85 13.73
C ASP A 385 -18.70 -10.46 12.60
N PHE A 386 -17.75 -11.34 12.87
CA PHE A 386 -16.96 -12.02 11.82
C PHE A 386 -17.84 -12.72 10.77
N LYS A 387 -18.97 -13.28 11.17
CA LYS A 387 -19.94 -13.93 10.27
C LYS A 387 -20.42 -13.06 9.10
N TYR A 388 -20.36 -11.72 9.22
CA TYR A 388 -20.80 -10.82 8.16
C TYR A 388 -19.83 -10.80 6.96
N PHE A 389 -18.57 -11.14 7.14
CA PHE A 389 -17.64 -11.27 6.02
C PHE A 389 -18.09 -12.37 5.05
N ASN A 390 -18.48 -13.53 5.57
CA ASN A 390 -19.01 -14.63 4.74
C ASN A 390 -20.41 -14.29 4.17
N ALA A 391 -21.33 -13.85 5.01
CA ALA A 391 -22.72 -13.61 4.61
C ALA A 391 -22.87 -12.50 3.55
N GLY A 392 -21.99 -11.49 3.57
CA GLY A 392 -22.01 -10.34 2.68
C GLY A 392 -21.06 -10.45 1.48
N ASN A 393 -20.26 -11.51 1.36
CA ASN A 393 -19.15 -11.59 0.40
C ASN A 393 -18.26 -10.33 0.46
N ILE A 394 -17.95 -9.91 1.70
CA ILE A 394 -17.17 -8.73 2.04
C ILE A 394 -15.73 -9.15 2.26
N LEU A 395 -14.78 -8.46 1.64
CA LEU A 395 -13.37 -8.83 1.68
C LEU A 395 -12.61 -8.02 2.74
N PRO A 396 -11.86 -8.66 3.64
CA PRO A 396 -10.91 -7.97 4.50
C PRO A 396 -9.64 -7.64 3.73
N SER A 397 -9.18 -6.40 3.88
CA SER A 397 -7.88 -5.91 3.41
C SER A 397 -7.07 -5.50 4.64
N ILE A 398 -6.05 -6.27 4.96
CA ILE A 398 -5.35 -6.24 6.25
C ILE A 398 -3.89 -5.81 6.11
N GLN A 399 -3.36 -5.24 7.18
CA GLN A 399 -1.97 -4.77 7.25
C GLN A 399 -1.26 -5.48 8.42
N PRO A 400 -0.60 -6.60 8.16
CA PRO A 400 0.03 -7.42 9.22
C PRO A 400 1.05 -6.68 10.08
N THR A 401 1.76 -5.68 9.55
CA THR A 401 2.69 -4.86 10.31
C THR A 401 2.03 -4.08 11.43
N HIS A 402 0.77 -3.62 11.26
CA HIS A 402 0.04 -2.95 12.34
C HIS A 402 -0.09 -3.82 13.60
N ALA A 403 -0.23 -5.14 13.46
CA ALA A 403 -0.28 -6.02 14.62
C ALA A 403 1.02 -6.00 15.42
N THR A 404 2.17 -5.89 14.76
CA THR A 404 3.49 -5.94 15.40
C THR A 404 4.01 -4.57 15.81
N SER A 405 3.54 -3.50 15.20
CA SER A 405 3.81 -2.13 15.64
C SER A 405 2.91 -1.72 16.82
N ASP A 406 1.67 -2.20 16.84
CA ASP A 406 0.67 -1.84 17.84
C ASP A 406 0.68 -2.73 19.10
N MET A 407 1.26 -3.94 19.05
CA MET A 407 1.22 -4.94 20.13
C MET A 407 1.68 -4.44 21.50
N TYR A 408 2.48 -3.38 21.52
CA TYR A 408 3.03 -2.79 22.74
C TYR A 408 2.01 -2.03 23.58
N TRP A 409 0.90 -1.62 22.94
CA TRP A 409 -0.12 -0.78 23.59
C TRP A 409 -1.56 -1.19 23.23
N ALA A 410 -1.77 -2.05 22.25
CA ALA A 410 -3.10 -2.39 21.74
C ALA A 410 -4.01 -2.99 22.84
N GLU A 411 -3.46 -3.87 23.70
CA GLU A 411 -4.21 -4.45 24.83
C GLU A 411 -4.60 -3.39 25.86
N ASP A 412 -3.77 -2.39 26.09
CA ASP A 412 -4.12 -1.27 26.99
C ASP A 412 -5.33 -0.48 26.44
N ARG A 413 -5.45 -0.36 25.09
CA ARG A 413 -6.57 0.34 24.47
C ARG A 413 -7.88 -0.43 24.53
N VAL A 414 -7.85 -1.72 24.21
CA VAL A 414 -9.09 -2.52 24.05
C VAL A 414 -9.36 -3.48 25.20
N GLY A 415 -8.38 -3.76 26.06
CA GLY A 415 -8.47 -4.69 27.18
C GLY A 415 -8.38 -6.16 26.77
N PRO A 416 -8.21 -7.08 27.76
CA PRO A 416 -7.83 -8.48 27.54
C PRO A 416 -8.92 -9.33 26.87
N GLN A 417 -10.14 -8.85 26.76
CA GLN A 417 -11.21 -9.58 26.07
C GLN A 417 -11.31 -9.18 24.59
N ARG A 418 -11.31 -7.87 24.30
CA ARG A 418 -11.46 -7.37 22.92
C ARG A 418 -10.21 -7.57 22.08
N ILE A 419 -9.02 -7.65 22.71
CA ILE A 419 -7.76 -7.95 21.99
C ILE A 419 -7.83 -9.29 21.23
N LYS A 420 -8.65 -10.23 21.66
CA LYS A 420 -8.86 -11.52 20.98
C LYS A 420 -9.56 -11.40 19.62
N GLY A 421 -10.30 -10.32 19.40
CA GLY A 421 -10.92 -9.99 18.13
C GLY A 421 -10.15 -8.92 17.34
N ALA A 422 -9.00 -8.47 17.87
CA ALA A 422 -8.14 -7.51 17.21
C ALA A 422 -7.03 -8.22 16.42
N TYR A 423 -6.68 -7.67 15.24
CA TYR A 423 -5.65 -8.25 14.35
C TYR A 423 -5.87 -9.74 14.08
N ALA A 424 -7.14 -10.15 13.97
CA ALA A 424 -7.58 -11.55 13.91
C ALA A 424 -7.52 -12.11 12.47
N TYR A 425 -6.36 -12.04 11.84
CA TYR A 425 -6.17 -12.27 10.41
C TYR A 425 -6.49 -13.69 9.97
N LYS A 426 -6.17 -14.69 10.80
CA LYS A 426 -6.54 -16.09 10.51
C LYS A 426 -8.04 -16.31 10.60
N THR A 427 -8.70 -15.69 11.58
CA THR A 427 -10.15 -15.72 11.70
C THR A 427 -10.83 -15.05 10.49
N LEU A 428 -10.33 -13.88 10.07
CA LEU A 428 -10.82 -13.19 8.86
C LEU A 428 -10.65 -14.08 7.61
N LEU A 429 -9.50 -14.73 7.44
CA LEU A 429 -9.27 -15.66 6.32
C LEU A 429 -10.26 -16.83 6.34
N ILE A 430 -10.53 -17.42 7.51
CA ILE A 430 -11.46 -18.55 7.64
C ILE A 430 -12.89 -18.11 7.25
N GLU A 431 -13.32 -16.93 7.70
CA GLU A 431 -14.68 -16.43 7.47
C GLU A 431 -14.92 -15.94 6.03
N SER A 432 -13.94 -15.25 5.44
CA SER A 432 -14.08 -14.66 4.10
C SER A 432 -13.54 -15.55 2.97
N GLY A 433 -12.74 -16.55 3.28
CA GLY A 433 -12.06 -17.43 2.33
C GLY A 433 -10.77 -16.84 1.74
N ILE A 434 -10.60 -15.52 1.74
CA ILE A 434 -9.40 -14.81 1.29
C ILE A 434 -9.14 -13.58 2.15
N VAL A 435 -7.89 -13.13 2.21
CA VAL A 435 -7.48 -11.82 2.76
C VAL A 435 -6.52 -11.15 1.80
N ALA A 436 -6.74 -9.90 1.48
CA ALA A 436 -5.78 -9.10 0.73
C ALA A 436 -4.82 -8.41 1.72
N LEU A 437 -3.51 -8.42 1.43
CA LEU A 437 -2.49 -7.88 2.30
C LEU A 437 -1.87 -6.62 1.70
N GLY A 438 -1.77 -5.57 2.51
CA GLY A 438 -1.10 -4.32 2.19
C GLY A 438 -0.18 -3.88 3.31
N THR A 439 0.61 -2.83 3.07
CA THR A 439 1.53 -2.26 4.05
C THR A 439 0.95 -1.06 4.76
N ASP A 440 0.09 -0.30 4.08
CA ASP A 440 -0.39 1.03 4.48
C ASP A 440 0.75 2.09 4.55
N TYR A 441 1.83 1.90 3.73
CA TYR A 441 2.86 2.93 3.69
C TYR A 441 2.29 4.29 3.22
N PRO A 442 2.78 5.44 3.73
CA PRO A 442 3.92 5.64 4.61
C PRO A 442 3.58 5.60 6.11
N VAL A 443 2.42 5.05 6.52
CA VAL A 443 2.13 4.80 7.95
C VAL A 443 3.12 3.74 8.46
N GLU A 444 3.31 2.67 7.69
CA GLU A 444 4.35 1.67 7.89
C GLU A 444 5.44 1.82 6.81
N GLN A 445 6.46 0.96 6.83
CA GLN A 445 7.51 0.96 5.83
C GLN A 445 7.03 0.31 4.52
N VAL A 446 7.57 0.77 3.38
CA VAL A 446 7.25 0.26 2.06
C VAL A 446 7.69 -1.19 1.82
N ASN A 447 8.62 -1.72 2.62
CA ASN A 447 9.17 -3.07 2.47
C ASN A 447 8.10 -4.15 2.73
N PRO A 448 7.56 -4.85 1.70
CA PRO A 448 6.49 -5.84 1.85
C PRO A 448 6.94 -7.09 2.60
N PHE A 449 8.24 -7.34 2.74
CA PHE A 449 8.75 -8.48 3.51
C PHE A 449 8.62 -8.27 5.01
N LEU A 450 8.48 -7.04 5.49
CA LEU A 450 8.07 -6.76 6.88
C LEU A 450 6.62 -7.20 7.11
N THR A 451 5.72 -6.90 6.16
CA THR A 451 4.33 -7.37 6.18
C THR A 451 4.26 -8.90 6.12
N PHE A 452 5.07 -9.53 5.25
CA PHE A 452 5.16 -10.98 5.16
C PHE A 452 5.63 -11.59 6.49
N TYR A 453 6.68 -11.02 7.08
CA TYR A 453 7.21 -11.47 8.38
C TYR A 453 6.19 -11.32 9.50
N ALA A 454 5.56 -10.17 9.60
CA ALA A 454 4.53 -9.90 10.61
C ALA A 454 3.32 -10.85 10.48
N ALA A 455 2.90 -11.18 9.25
CA ALA A 455 1.83 -12.14 9.01
C ALA A 455 2.18 -13.55 9.49
N VAL A 456 3.42 -14.00 9.24
CA VAL A 456 3.87 -15.37 9.54
C VAL A 456 4.35 -15.51 10.99
N ALA A 457 5.20 -14.59 11.44
CA ALA A 457 5.88 -14.68 12.73
C ALA A 457 5.10 -14.02 13.88
N ARG A 458 4.29 -13.00 13.56
CA ARG A 458 3.61 -12.17 14.57
C ARG A 458 4.59 -11.54 15.56
N GLN A 459 5.77 -11.16 15.04
CA GLN A 459 6.88 -10.58 15.79
C GLN A 459 7.36 -9.30 15.11
N ASP A 460 7.96 -8.41 15.88
CA ASP A 460 8.74 -7.32 15.32
C ASP A 460 10.11 -7.79 14.78
N THR A 461 10.85 -6.90 14.15
CA THR A 461 12.17 -7.23 13.55
C THR A 461 13.24 -7.62 14.59
N SER A 462 13.01 -7.37 15.89
CA SER A 462 13.87 -7.87 16.97
C SER A 462 13.54 -9.31 17.41
N GLY A 463 12.45 -9.88 16.87
CA GLY A 463 11.95 -11.21 17.27
C GLY A 463 11.07 -11.18 18.52
N TYR A 464 10.55 -10.02 18.90
CA TYR A 464 9.64 -9.89 20.05
C TYR A 464 8.17 -9.86 19.58
N PRO A 465 7.24 -10.45 20.34
CA PRO A 465 7.44 -11.34 21.48
C PRO A 465 7.88 -12.74 21.00
N LYS A 466 8.67 -13.45 21.80
CA LYS A 466 9.32 -14.72 21.42
C LYS A 466 8.37 -15.77 20.79
N ASN A 467 7.12 -15.81 21.21
CA ASN A 467 6.12 -16.76 20.70
C ASN A 467 5.15 -16.14 19.69
N GLY A 468 5.37 -14.89 19.30
CA GLY A 468 4.44 -14.11 18.46
C GLY A 468 3.29 -13.47 19.24
N PHE A 469 2.81 -12.33 18.76
CA PHE A 469 1.63 -11.63 19.27
C PHE A 469 0.37 -12.27 18.69
N LEU A 470 -0.52 -12.84 19.51
CA LEU A 470 -1.70 -13.61 19.10
C LEU A 470 -1.31 -14.66 18.03
N PRO A 471 -0.44 -15.63 18.35
CA PRO A 471 0.16 -16.52 17.34
C PRO A 471 -0.85 -17.41 16.63
N GLU A 472 -2.02 -17.66 17.22
CA GLU A 472 -3.14 -18.36 16.58
C GLU A 472 -3.75 -17.59 15.40
N GLN A 473 -3.45 -16.31 15.28
CA GLN A 473 -3.87 -15.46 14.17
C GLN A 473 -2.80 -15.33 13.08
N SER A 474 -1.69 -16.08 13.16
CA SER A 474 -0.68 -16.11 12.12
C SER A 474 -1.18 -16.76 10.83
N LEU A 475 -0.67 -16.28 9.71
CA LEU A 475 -0.88 -16.87 8.39
C LEU A 475 0.30 -17.80 8.05
N THR A 476 0.07 -18.81 7.25
CA THR A 476 1.16 -19.59 6.66
C THR A 476 1.87 -18.76 5.58
N ARG A 477 3.08 -19.17 5.19
CA ARG A 477 3.80 -18.49 4.08
C ARG A 477 3.01 -18.52 2.78
N GLU A 478 2.34 -19.64 2.48
CA GLU A 478 1.49 -19.77 1.30
C GLU A 478 0.31 -18.79 1.36
N GLU A 479 -0.44 -18.76 2.47
CA GLU A 479 -1.55 -17.83 2.65
C GLU A 479 -1.08 -16.37 2.55
N THR A 480 0.09 -16.07 3.11
CA THR A 480 0.68 -14.73 3.04
C THR A 480 1.05 -14.35 1.61
N LEU A 481 1.73 -15.25 0.87
CA LEU A 481 2.09 -14.98 -0.52
C LEU A 481 0.84 -14.84 -1.41
N ARG A 482 -0.18 -15.69 -1.21
CA ARG A 482 -1.47 -15.55 -1.90
C ARG A 482 -2.14 -14.21 -1.59
N GLY A 483 -2.10 -13.76 -0.34
CA GLY A 483 -2.63 -12.47 0.10
C GLY A 483 -1.95 -11.26 -0.55
N MET A 484 -0.66 -11.39 -0.85
CA MET A 484 0.15 -10.38 -1.52
C MET A 484 0.23 -10.55 -3.05
N THR A 485 -0.54 -11.45 -3.62
CA THR A 485 -0.52 -11.75 -5.06
C THR A 485 -1.94 -12.02 -5.57
N ILE A 486 -2.36 -13.29 -5.68
CA ILE A 486 -3.62 -13.67 -6.34
C ILE A 486 -4.88 -13.21 -5.58
N TRP A 487 -4.88 -13.19 -4.22
CA TRP A 487 -6.03 -12.70 -3.47
C TRP A 487 -6.15 -11.17 -3.50
N ALA A 488 -5.01 -10.45 -3.54
CA ALA A 488 -5.00 -9.02 -3.80
C ALA A 488 -5.52 -8.72 -5.23
N ALA A 489 -5.05 -9.47 -6.24
CA ALA A 489 -5.56 -9.34 -7.61
C ALA A 489 -7.08 -9.64 -7.67
N TYR A 490 -7.56 -10.66 -6.95
CA TYR A 490 -8.99 -10.95 -6.85
C TYR A 490 -9.76 -9.78 -6.23
N SER A 491 -9.23 -9.17 -5.18
CA SER A 491 -9.90 -8.02 -4.54
C SER A 491 -10.03 -6.82 -5.48
N ASN A 492 -9.17 -6.74 -6.50
CA ASN A 492 -9.11 -5.70 -7.53
C ASN A 492 -9.85 -6.05 -8.83
N PHE A 493 -10.51 -7.23 -8.90
CA PHE A 493 -11.13 -7.78 -10.12
C PHE A 493 -10.12 -7.99 -11.26
N GLU A 494 -8.90 -8.41 -10.93
CA GLU A 494 -7.77 -8.56 -11.85
C GLU A 494 -7.12 -9.96 -11.78
N GLU A 495 -7.75 -10.92 -11.11
CA GLU A 495 -7.25 -12.29 -10.94
C GLU A 495 -7.05 -13.05 -12.25
N ASP A 496 -7.79 -12.71 -13.29
CA ASP A 496 -7.63 -13.27 -14.63
C ASP A 496 -6.48 -12.62 -15.42
N GLU A 497 -5.95 -11.51 -14.94
CA GLU A 497 -4.93 -10.71 -15.63
C GLU A 497 -3.54 -10.83 -14.98
N LYS A 498 -3.46 -10.99 -13.65
CA LYS A 498 -2.22 -10.98 -12.84
C LYS A 498 -2.38 -11.71 -11.49
N GLY A 499 -1.35 -11.68 -10.66
CA GLY A 499 -1.35 -12.24 -9.30
C GLY A 499 -0.93 -13.71 -9.23
N SER A 500 -0.78 -14.39 -10.38
CA SER A 500 -0.16 -15.71 -10.49
C SER A 500 0.60 -15.82 -11.81
N LEU A 501 1.52 -16.81 -11.91
CA LEU A 501 2.31 -17.05 -13.13
C LEU A 501 1.67 -18.14 -14.00
N GLU A 502 0.39 -17.95 -14.32
CA GLU A 502 -0.39 -18.84 -15.19
C GLU A 502 -0.38 -18.33 -16.63
N VAL A 503 -0.53 -19.26 -17.57
CA VAL A 503 -0.61 -18.94 -19.01
C VAL A 503 -1.77 -17.99 -19.29
N GLY A 504 -1.49 -16.94 -20.06
CA GLY A 504 -2.44 -15.87 -20.41
C GLY A 504 -2.34 -14.62 -19.54
N LYS A 505 -1.78 -14.72 -18.34
CA LYS A 505 -1.62 -13.58 -17.42
C LYS A 505 -0.39 -12.74 -17.78
N SER A 506 -0.34 -11.55 -17.21
CA SER A 506 0.78 -10.63 -17.34
C SER A 506 2.05 -11.24 -16.76
N ALA A 507 3.15 -11.03 -17.44
CA ALA A 507 4.46 -11.43 -16.98
C ALA A 507 5.03 -10.43 -15.95
N ASP A 508 4.32 -10.33 -14.81
CA ASP A 508 4.73 -9.56 -13.63
C ASP A 508 5.37 -10.56 -12.65
N PHE A 509 6.67 -10.44 -12.44
CA PHE A 509 7.40 -11.39 -11.60
C PHE A 509 8.65 -10.78 -10.98
N ILE A 510 9.13 -11.44 -9.92
CA ILE A 510 10.38 -11.11 -9.27
C ILE A 510 11.35 -12.30 -9.34
N ILE A 511 12.63 -12.00 -9.41
CA ILE A 511 13.73 -12.97 -9.32
C ILE A 511 14.46 -12.74 -8.00
N THR A 512 14.75 -13.83 -7.28
CA THR A 512 15.40 -13.76 -5.97
C THR A 512 16.47 -14.85 -5.84
N SER A 513 17.51 -14.60 -5.04
CA SER A 513 18.59 -15.55 -4.78
C SER A 513 18.29 -16.52 -3.63
N LYS A 514 17.33 -16.19 -2.77
CA LYS A 514 16.89 -17.02 -1.64
C LYS A 514 15.44 -17.46 -1.83
N ASP A 515 15.10 -18.62 -1.29
CA ASP A 515 13.72 -19.12 -1.31
C ASP A 515 12.92 -18.54 -0.14
N LEU A 516 12.02 -17.59 -0.42
CA LEU A 516 11.12 -16.97 0.57
C LEU A 516 10.25 -18.02 1.29
N MET A 517 9.93 -19.12 0.62
CA MET A 517 9.10 -20.18 1.18
C MET A 517 9.88 -21.10 2.12
N ALA A 518 11.22 -21.08 2.11
CA ALA A 518 12.07 -22.02 2.86
C ALA A 518 13.09 -21.37 3.81
N ILE A 519 13.50 -20.10 3.59
CA ILE A 519 14.47 -19.43 4.48
C ILE A 519 14.01 -19.43 5.95
N PRO A 520 14.93 -19.35 6.92
CA PRO A 520 14.57 -19.11 8.32
C PRO A 520 13.67 -17.89 8.47
N VAL A 521 12.65 -17.99 9.34
CA VAL A 521 11.63 -16.95 9.50
C VAL A 521 12.25 -15.59 9.86
N ASN A 522 13.27 -15.59 10.69
CA ASN A 522 13.99 -14.38 11.12
C ASN A 522 14.85 -13.73 10.01
N GLU A 523 15.03 -14.38 8.85
CA GLU A 523 15.71 -13.78 7.69
C GLU A 523 14.75 -13.06 6.73
N ILE A 524 13.45 -13.24 6.91
CA ILE A 524 12.43 -12.64 6.02
C ILE A 524 12.51 -11.10 5.99
N PRO A 525 12.70 -10.36 7.10
CA PRO A 525 12.80 -8.89 7.07
C PRO A 525 13.91 -8.36 6.16
N GLU A 526 15.01 -9.12 6.02
CA GLU A 526 16.19 -8.79 5.21
C GLU A 526 16.16 -9.41 3.81
N PHE A 527 15.02 -9.96 3.40
CA PHE A 527 14.86 -10.59 2.09
C PHE A 527 15.04 -9.55 0.96
N LYS A 528 15.72 -9.95 -0.12
CA LYS A 528 16.07 -9.06 -1.23
C LYS A 528 15.58 -9.60 -2.55
N VAL A 529 15.13 -8.68 -3.39
CA VAL A 529 14.75 -8.93 -4.77
C VAL A 529 15.96 -8.62 -5.67
N ASP A 530 16.35 -9.56 -6.50
CA ASP A 530 17.46 -9.38 -7.46
C ASP A 530 16.99 -8.60 -8.69
N ALA A 531 15.77 -8.87 -9.16
CA ALA A 531 15.17 -8.18 -10.29
C ALA A 531 13.63 -8.18 -10.23
N THR A 532 13.02 -7.12 -10.74
CA THR A 532 11.57 -6.97 -10.86
C THR A 532 11.18 -6.74 -12.32
N TYR A 533 10.18 -7.47 -12.77
CA TYR A 533 9.64 -7.39 -14.13
C TYR A 533 8.15 -7.04 -14.09
N ILE A 534 7.74 -6.11 -14.95
CA ILE A 534 6.33 -5.75 -15.17
C ILE A 534 6.03 -5.91 -16.66
N ASN A 535 5.01 -6.72 -17.00
CA ASN A 535 4.71 -7.09 -18.39
C ASN A 535 5.94 -7.63 -19.13
N GLY A 536 6.80 -8.41 -18.47
CA GLY A 536 8.02 -8.95 -19.03
C GLY A 536 9.14 -7.93 -19.28
N GLU A 537 8.96 -6.66 -18.92
CA GLU A 537 9.95 -5.60 -18.98
C GLU A 537 10.70 -5.50 -17.65
N LEU A 538 12.04 -5.49 -17.70
CA LEU A 538 12.87 -5.27 -16.51
C LEU A 538 12.71 -3.83 -16.01
N VAL A 539 12.19 -3.65 -14.80
CA VAL A 539 12.01 -2.33 -14.17
C VAL A 539 12.97 -2.06 -13.02
N TYR A 540 13.56 -3.11 -12.45
CA TYR A 540 14.57 -3.02 -11.40
C TYR A 540 15.54 -4.19 -11.46
N SER A 541 16.83 -3.94 -11.20
CA SER A 541 17.85 -4.97 -11.01
C SER A 541 18.96 -4.47 -10.11
N VAL A 542 19.42 -5.30 -9.16
CA VAL A 542 20.58 -5.00 -8.30
C VAL A 542 21.88 -4.83 -9.10
N ALA A 543 21.97 -5.35 -10.33
CA ALA A 543 23.14 -5.20 -11.18
C ALA A 543 23.23 -3.83 -11.88
N ASN A 544 22.15 -3.07 -11.89
CA ASN A 544 22.04 -1.77 -12.57
C ASN A 544 22.05 -0.57 -11.59
N ASN A 545 22.17 -0.83 -10.28
CA ASN A 545 22.24 0.20 -9.22
C ASN A 545 23.65 0.35 -8.64
#